data_6bff591897a15a1d59123a6cbb2aa7d5
#
_entry.id   6bff591897a15a1d59123a6cbb2aa7d5
#
_cell.length_a   1.000
_cell.length_b   1.000
_cell.length_c   1.000
_cell.angle_alpha   90.00
_cell.angle_beta   90.00
_cell.angle_gamma   90.00
#
_symmetry.space_group_name_H-M   'P 1'
#
loop_
_entity.id
_entity.type
_entity.pdbx_description
1 polymer ?
#
loop_
_entity_poly.entity_id
_entity_poly.type
_entity_poly.pdbx_seq_one_letter_code
_entity_poly.pdbx_strand_id
1 'polypeptide(L)'
;LQLLHTGVFTISSADISVVILLGDVAILSLDPGNWSIYFYWPWASQATAEGDAEKIMSHFKFFLRNFIQYVHETAQQVQLDYPFVIQIRAGCVLHPNKTSWGFVNVAEGGRDLIAFNMEKQHWEPQQPSPLAELTSYGLTSKKAITVFLVHLLSIFCPSYTLTLYNYGRADLERQEPPLATVFALTPSAAQLLLVCRVTGFYPRSISVVWLRDGQEVPPGPALNTSAILPNADLTYQLRSVLAVVPHDGHSYACRVRHCSLGTHSLLIPWG
;
A
#
# COMPACT_ATOMS: atom_id res chain seq x y z
N LEU A 1 3.90 0.47 -9.73
CA LEU A 1 3.26 1.76 -9.43
C LEU A 1 1.79 1.52 -9.11
N GLN A 2 1.31 2.10 -8.01
CA GLN A 2 -0.11 1.98 -7.67
C GLN A 2 -0.67 3.28 -7.11
N LEU A 3 -1.89 3.57 -7.48
CA LEU A 3 -2.72 4.63 -6.96
C LEU A 3 -3.69 4.02 -5.94
N LEU A 4 -3.74 4.61 -4.75
CA LEU A 4 -4.73 4.33 -3.72
C LEU A 4 -5.62 5.57 -3.55
N HIS A 5 -6.90 5.39 -3.80
CA HIS A 5 -7.91 6.43 -3.68
C HIS A 5 -8.95 6.03 -2.65
N THR A 6 -9.31 6.94 -1.77
CA THR A 6 -10.42 6.78 -0.83
C THR A 6 -11.32 8.01 -0.94
N GLY A 7 -12.59 7.79 -1.26
CA GLY A 7 -13.62 8.83 -1.30
C GLY A 7 -14.68 8.55 -0.26
N VAL A 8 -14.91 9.51 0.64
CA VAL A 8 -16.03 9.51 1.59
C VAL A 8 -17.11 10.41 1.05
N PHE A 9 -18.25 9.82 0.72
CA PHE A 9 -19.38 10.51 0.08
C PHE A 9 -20.48 10.83 1.09
N THR A 10 -20.91 12.08 1.10
CA THR A 10 -22.09 12.55 1.81
C THR A 10 -23.15 13.00 0.80
N ILE A 11 -24.34 13.40 1.24
CA ILE A 11 -25.43 13.85 0.36
C ILE A 11 -24.99 15.02 -0.54
N SER A 12 -24.13 15.90 -0.06
CA SER A 12 -23.77 17.16 -0.74
C SER A 12 -22.28 17.32 -1.05
N SER A 13 -21.43 16.39 -0.61
CA SER A 13 -19.98 16.53 -0.77
C SER A 13 -19.29 15.18 -0.89
N ALA A 14 -18.01 15.22 -1.30
CA ALA A 14 -17.12 14.08 -1.27
C ALA A 14 -15.73 14.52 -0.79
N ASP A 15 -15.21 13.83 0.23
CA ASP A 15 -13.86 14.00 0.70
C ASP A 15 -12.97 12.97 0.00
N ILE A 16 -12.01 13.45 -0.79
CA ILE A 16 -11.17 12.60 -1.63
C ILE A 16 -9.73 12.63 -1.12
N SER A 17 -9.19 11.45 -0.85
CA SER A 17 -7.78 11.22 -0.56
C SER A 17 -7.17 10.33 -1.63
N VAL A 18 -6.03 10.74 -2.18
CA VAL A 18 -5.28 9.96 -3.17
C VAL A 18 -3.81 9.95 -2.78
N VAL A 19 -3.20 8.77 -2.86
CA VAL A 19 -1.76 8.60 -2.76
C VAL A 19 -1.26 7.69 -3.89
N ILE A 20 -0.10 8.02 -4.46
CA ILE A 20 0.58 7.17 -5.44
C ILE A 20 1.85 6.63 -4.81
N LEU A 21 2.02 5.31 -4.93
CA LEU A 21 3.15 4.55 -4.40
C LEU A 21 3.97 3.92 -5.53
N LEU A 22 5.28 3.98 -5.41
CA LEU A 22 6.21 3.16 -6.19
C LEU A 22 6.78 2.07 -5.28
N GLY A 23 6.34 0.83 -5.46
CA GLY A 23 6.53 -0.21 -4.47
C GLY A 23 5.87 0.19 -3.14
N ASP A 24 6.65 0.26 -2.07
CA ASP A 24 6.21 0.70 -0.73
C ASP A 24 6.48 2.18 -0.46
N VAL A 25 7.02 2.94 -1.43
CA VAL A 25 7.43 4.34 -1.26
C VAL A 25 6.34 5.27 -1.77
N ALA A 26 5.83 6.14 -0.90
CA ALA A 26 4.88 7.18 -1.30
C ALA A 26 5.61 8.23 -2.17
N ILE A 27 5.08 8.47 -3.37
CA ILE A 27 5.66 9.38 -4.37
C ILE A 27 4.97 10.72 -4.34
N LEU A 28 3.66 10.71 -4.35
CA LEU A 28 2.83 11.91 -4.30
C LEU A 28 1.49 11.63 -3.63
N SER A 29 0.87 12.71 -3.15
CA SER A 29 -0.51 12.71 -2.67
C SER A 29 -1.25 13.93 -3.15
N LEU A 30 -2.57 13.90 -3.02
CA LEU A 30 -3.41 15.08 -3.21
C LEU A 30 -3.69 15.78 -1.89
N ASP A 31 -3.65 17.10 -1.91
CA ASP A 31 -4.21 17.93 -0.85
C ASP A 31 -5.75 17.76 -0.82
N PRO A 32 -6.34 17.40 0.32
CA PRO A 32 -7.78 17.14 0.41
C PRO A 32 -8.66 18.38 0.13
N GLY A 33 -8.15 19.58 0.41
CA GLY A 33 -8.93 20.81 0.32
C GLY A 33 -9.03 21.39 -1.10
N ASN A 34 -7.96 21.30 -1.89
CA ASN A 34 -7.89 21.93 -3.21
C ASN A 34 -7.45 20.99 -4.33
N TRP A 35 -7.16 19.72 -4.02
CA TRP A 35 -6.64 18.70 -4.92
C TRP A 35 -5.35 19.13 -5.65
N SER A 36 -4.49 19.89 -4.97
CA SER A 36 -3.14 20.14 -5.46
C SER A 36 -2.27 18.92 -5.22
N ILE A 37 -1.31 18.72 -6.12
CA ILE A 37 -0.39 17.58 -6.03
C ILE A 37 0.75 17.98 -5.09
N TYR A 38 0.98 17.16 -4.07
CA TYR A 38 2.12 17.23 -3.19
C TYR A 38 3.08 16.09 -3.52
N PHE A 39 4.32 16.41 -3.85
CA PHE A 39 5.39 15.45 -4.07
C PHE A 39 6.21 15.26 -2.81
N TYR A 40 6.40 14.00 -2.39
CA TYR A 40 7.24 13.67 -1.22
C TYR A 40 8.74 13.78 -1.54
N TRP A 41 9.10 13.73 -2.84
CA TRP A 41 10.47 13.71 -3.32
C TRP A 41 10.69 14.71 -4.44
N PRO A 42 11.83 15.48 -4.42
CA PRO A 42 12.15 16.39 -5.54
C PRO A 42 12.27 15.67 -6.88
N TRP A 43 12.87 14.48 -6.89
CA TRP A 43 13.01 13.69 -8.13
C TRP A 43 11.66 13.21 -8.70
N ALA A 44 10.67 12.99 -7.84
CA ALA A 44 9.34 12.60 -8.31
C ALA A 44 8.63 13.75 -9.05
N SER A 45 8.80 14.98 -8.57
CA SER A 45 8.33 16.17 -9.27
C SER A 45 9.03 16.34 -10.62
N GLN A 46 10.35 16.15 -10.68
CA GLN A 46 11.12 16.22 -11.93
C GLN A 46 10.65 15.16 -12.94
N ALA A 47 10.53 13.90 -12.50
CA ALA A 47 10.03 12.82 -13.35
C ALA A 47 8.61 13.06 -13.87
N THR A 48 7.75 13.72 -13.09
CA THR A 48 6.36 14.02 -13.46
C THR A 48 6.27 15.22 -14.44
N ALA A 49 7.25 16.10 -14.45
CA ALA A 49 7.31 17.22 -15.38
C ALA A 49 7.70 16.78 -16.82
N GLU A 50 8.04 15.50 -17.02
CA GLU A 50 8.44 14.97 -18.33
C GLU A 50 7.29 14.35 -19.12
N GLY A 51 7.22 14.65 -20.40
CA GLY A 51 6.39 13.96 -21.39
C GLY A 51 4.89 13.97 -21.10
N ASP A 52 4.28 12.78 -21.16
CA ASP A 52 2.84 12.62 -21.00
C ASP A 52 2.37 12.68 -19.53
N ALA A 53 3.29 12.55 -18.58
CA ALA A 53 2.95 12.62 -17.16
C ALA A 53 2.41 13.99 -16.77
N GLU A 54 3.03 15.07 -17.21
CA GLU A 54 2.56 16.45 -16.98
C GLU A 54 1.15 16.65 -17.54
N LYS A 55 0.88 16.19 -18.75
CA LYS A 55 -0.44 16.31 -19.40
C LYS A 55 -1.52 15.55 -18.62
N ILE A 56 -1.23 14.31 -18.21
CA ILE A 56 -2.18 13.49 -17.45
C ILE A 56 -2.49 14.14 -16.10
N MET A 57 -1.47 14.61 -15.39
CA MET A 57 -1.63 15.24 -14.09
C MET A 57 -2.37 16.59 -14.17
N SER A 58 -2.20 17.35 -15.23
CA SER A 58 -2.93 18.62 -15.44
C SER A 58 -4.45 18.42 -15.56
N HIS A 59 -4.89 17.26 -16.06
CA HIS A 59 -6.32 16.92 -16.21
C HIS A 59 -6.89 16.18 -14.99
N PHE A 60 -6.10 15.92 -13.95
CA PHE A 60 -6.51 15.09 -12.83
C PHE A 60 -7.73 15.64 -12.08
N LYS A 61 -7.80 16.97 -11.87
CA LYS A 61 -8.95 17.63 -11.25
C LYS A 61 -10.24 17.47 -12.05
N PHE A 62 -10.13 17.47 -13.38
CA PHE A 62 -11.26 17.22 -14.25
C PHE A 62 -11.79 15.79 -14.09
N PHE A 63 -10.88 14.79 -14.05
CA PHE A 63 -11.27 13.40 -13.83
C PHE A 63 -11.93 13.21 -12.46
N LEU A 64 -11.41 13.82 -11.40
CA LEU A 64 -12.00 13.72 -10.07
C LEU A 64 -13.42 14.29 -10.02
N ARG A 65 -13.68 15.44 -10.62
CA ARG A 65 -15.02 16.03 -10.67
C ARG A 65 -16.03 15.12 -11.36
N ASN A 66 -15.66 14.59 -12.54
CA ASN A 66 -16.51 13.66 -13.27
C ASN A 66 -16.73 12.34 -12.51
N PHE A 67 -15.71 11.86 -11.81
CA PHE A 67 -15.82 10.68 -10.96
C PHE A 67 -16.82 10.92 -9.81
N ILE A 68 -16.69 12.01 -9.08
CA ILE A 68 -17.60 12.37 -7.97
C ILE A 68 -19.04 12.44 -8.46
N GLN A 69 -19.28 13.14 -9.58
CA GLN A 69 -20.60 13.22 -10.18
C GLN A 69 -21.15 11.84 -10.54
N TYR A 70 -20.35 11.01 -11.20
CA TYR A 70 -20.75 9.65 -11.59
C TYR A 70 -21.13 8.79 -10.38
N VAL A 71 -20.35 8.88 -9.30
CA VAL A 71 -20.62 8.13 -8.06
C VAL A 71 -21.96 8.58 -7.43
N HIS A 72 -22.21 9.89 -7.34
CA HIS A 72 -23.49 10.40 -6.82
C HIS A 72 -24.69 9.98 -7.68
N GLU A 73 -24.58 10.09 -9.00
CA GLU A 73 -25.64 9.66 -9.92
C GLU A 73 -25.96 8.17 -9.78
N THR A 74 -24.91 7.34 -9.69
CA THR A 74 -25.07 5.89 -9.52
C THR A 74 -25.66 5.53 -8.16
N ALA A 75 -25.19 6.18 -7.09
CA ALA A 75 -25.71 5.98 -5.74
C ALA A 75 -27.19 6.32 -5.64
N GLN A 76 -27.65 7.41 -6.29
CA GLN A 76 -29.06 7.78 -6.36
C GLN A 76 -29.91 6.72 -7.09
N GLN A 77 -29.40 6.18 -8.20
CA GLN A 77 -30.13 5.16 -8.98
C GLN A 77 -30.39 3.88 -8.20
N VAL A 78 -29.45 3.48 -7.34
CA VAL A 78 -29.58 2.26 -6.51
C VAL A 78 -30.08 2.56 -5.09
N GLN A 79 -30.37 3.83 -4.77
CA GLN A 79 -30.79 4.28 -3.45
C GLN A 79 -29.82 3.90 -2.34
N LEU A 80 -28.51 4.10 -2.59
CA LEU A 80 -27.48 3.83 -1.61
C LEU A 80 -27.52 4.85 -0.46
N ASP A 81 -27.49 4.37 0.78
CA ASP A 81 -27.53 5.21 1.98
C ASP A 81 -26.23 6.00 2.17
N TYR A 82 -26.34 7.28 2.52
CA TYR A 82 -25.20 8.12 2.90
C TYR A 82 -24.98 8.10 4.43
N PRO A 83 -23.73 8.25 4.93
CA PRO A 83 -22.48 8.32 4.14
C PRO A 83 -22.01 6.95 3.68
N PHE A 84 -21.29 6.89 2.57
CA PHE A 84 -20.62 5.66 2.11
C PHE A 84 -19.19 5.94 1.64
N VAL A 85 -18.39 4.88 1.49
CA VAL A 85 -16.97 4.97 1.13
C VAL A 85 -16.70 4.19 -0.14
N ILE A 86 -16.09 4.84 -1.12
CA ILE A 86 -15.54 4.19 -2.33
C ILE A 86 -14.02 4.20 -2.25
N GLN A 87 -13.43 3.04 -2.44
CA GLN A 87 -11.99 2.88 -2.52
C GLN A 87 -11.59 2.36 -3.90
N ILE A 88 -10.53 2.93 -4.47
CA ILE A 88 -9.98 2.46 -5.75
C ILE A 88 -8.52 2.14 -5.56
N ARG A 89 -8.11 0.97 -6.03
CA ARG A 89 -6.74 0.56 -6.18
C ARG A 89 -6.47 0.33 -7.66
N ALA A 90 -5.62 1.15 -8.26
CA ALA A 90 -5.30 1.07 -9.69
C ALA A 90 -3.79 1.18 -9.90
N GLY A 91 -3.28 0.58 -10.96
CA GLY A 91 -1.87 0.70 -11.28
C GLY A 91 -1.35 -0.40 -12.18
N CYS A 92 -0.04 -0.57 -12.16
CA CYS A 92 0.66 -1.61 -12.91
C CYS A 92 1.83 -2.20 -12.13
N VAL A 93 2.12 -3.46 -12.42
CA VAL A 93 3.33 -4.15 -12.00
C VAL A 93 4.25 -4.27 -13.22
N LEU A 94 5.46 -3.73 -13.11
CA LEU A 94 6.49 -3.87 -14.12
C LEU A 94 7.50 -4.92 -13.66
N HIS A 95 7.69 -5.95 -14.46
CA HIS A 95 8.61 -7.04 -14.17
C HIS A 95 10.02 -6.77 -14.76
N PRO A 96 11.08 -7.41 -14.24
CA PRO A 96 12.44 -7.25 -14.75
C PRO A 96 12.59 -7.61 -16.24
N ASN A 97 11.76 -8.54 -16.75
CA ASN A 97 11.71 -8.92 -18.17
C ASN A 97 10.94 -7.92 -19.05
N LYS A 98 10.60 -6.74 -18.50
CA LYS A 98 9.82 -5.67 -19.15
C LYS A 98 8.36 -6.03 -19.46
N THR A 99 7.85 -7.17 -19.03
CA THR A 99 6.41 -7.42 -19.08
C THR A 99 5.71 -6.58 -18.02
N SER A 100 4.51 -6.12 -18.31
CA SER A 100 3.71 -5.35 -17.37
C SER A 100 2.30 -5.89 -17.29
N TRP A 101 1.68 -5.66 -16.14
CA TRP A 101 0.33 -6.09 -15.83
C TRP A 101 -0.40 -4.96 -15.11
N GLY A 102 -1.49 -4.52 -15.70
CA GLY A 102 -2.33 -3.43 -15.17
C GLY A 102 -3.53 -3.95 -14.40
N PHE A 103 -4.00 -3.19 -13.41
CA PHE A 103 -5.17 -3.54 -12.62
C PHE A 103 -5.95 -2.30 -12.18
N VAL A 104 -7.28 -2.44 -12.06
CA VAL A 104 -8.16 -1.50 -11.38
C VAL A 104 -9.19 -2.29 -10.58
N ASN A 105 -9.23 -2.07 -9.27
CA ASN A 105 -10.19 -2.65 -8.36
C ASN A 105 -10.91 -1.52 -7.63
N VAL A 106 -12.21 -1.62 -7.54
CA VAL A 106 -13.07 -0.67 -6.83
C VAL A 106 -13.80 -1.42 -5.73
N ALA A 107 -13.79 -0.88 -4.53
CA ALA A 107 -14.50 -1.39 -3.38
C ALA A 107 -15.50 -0.36 -2.84
N GLU A 108 -16.58 -0.85 -2.27
CA GLU A 108 -17.57 -0.07 -1.52
C GLU A 108 -17.66 -0.62 -0.10
N GLY A 109 -17.55 0.26 0.91
CA GLY A 109 -17.61 -0.14 2.32
C GLY A 109 -16.59 -1.20 2.72
N GLY A 110 -15.41 -1.22 2.08
CA GLY A 110 -14.35 -2.20 2.31
C GLY A 110 -14.56 -3.56 1.64
N ARG A 111 -15.59 -3.73 0.80
CA ARG A 111 -15.86 -4.95 0.04
C ARG A 111 -15.65 -4.70 -1.46
N ASP A 112 -15.02 -5.66 -2.14
CA ASP A 112 -14.79 -5.59 -3.58
C ASP A 112 -16.13 -5.43 -4.32
N LEU A 113 -16.24 -4.39 -5.15
CA LEU A 113 -17.43 -4.05 -5.90
C LEU A 113 -17.31 -4.46 -7.37
N ILE A 114 -16.31 -3.91 -8.06
CA ILE A 114 -16.04 -4.19 -9.47
C ILE A 114 -14.53 -4.23 -9.72
N ALA A 115 -14.10 -4.99 -10.73
CA ALA A 115 -12.72 -5.01 -11.21
C ALA A 115 -12.67 -4.86 -12.73
N PHE A 116 -11.62 -4.22 -13.25
CA PHE A 116 -11.41 -4.09 -14.68
C PHE A 116 -10.62 -5.28 -15.21
N ASN A 117 -11.21 -6.04 -16.11
CA ASN A 117 -10.55 -7.15 -16.81
C ASN A 117 -9.79 -6.59 -18.02
N MET A 118 -8.45 -6.62 -17.95
CA MET A 118 -7.57 -6.09 -19.00
C MET A 118 -7.64 -6.89 -20.32
N GLU A 119 -7.83 -8.22 -20.25
CA GLU A 119 -7.88 -9.09 -21.44
C GLU A 119 -9.18 -8.89 -22.21
N LYS A 120 -10.30 -8.87 -21.51
CA LYS A 120 -11.62 -8.71 -22.08
C LYS A 120 -12.02 -7.23 -22.29
N GLN A 121 -11.25 -6.31 -21.71
CA GLN A 121 -11.47 -4.86 -21.76
C GLN A 121 -12.87 -4.43 -21.28
N HIS A 122 -13.35 -5.04 -20.20
CA HIS A 122 -14.62 -4.70 -19.58
C HIS A 122 -14.55 -4.79 -18.05
N TRP A 123 -15.54 -4.19 -17.39
CA TRP A 123 -15.68 -4.24 -15.94
C TRP A 123 -16.48 -5.47 -15.53
N GLU A 124 -16.00 -6.18 -14.53
CA GLU A 124 -16.62 -7.38 -13.96
C GLU A 124 -17.12 -7.10 -12.55
N PRO A 125 -18.38 -7.42 -12.22
CA PRO A 125 -18.87 -7.33 -10.84
C PRO A 125 -18.15 -8.34 -9.97
N GLN A 126 -17.77 -7.93 -8.75
CA GLN A 126 -17.09 -8.77 -7.77
C GLN A 126 -18.02 -9.25 -6.66
N GLN A 127 -19.24 -8.74 -6.63
CA GLN A 127 -20.29 -9.14 -5.70
C GLN A 127 -21.66 -9.09 -6.38
N PRO A 128 -22.61 -9.94 -5.97
CA PRO A 128 -23.97 -9.93 -6.49
C PRO A 128 -24.79 -8.80 -5.85
N SER A 129 -24.62 -7.58 -6.36
CA SER A 129 -25.38 -6.41 -5.86
C SER A 129 -25.84 -5.52 -7.04
N PRO A 130 -27.01 -4.86 -6.93
CA PRO A 130 -27.50 -3.94 -7.96
C PRO A 130 -26.47 -2.84 -8.26
N LEU A 131 -25.73 -2.36 -7.27
CA LEU A 131 -24.68 -1.37 -7.44
C LEU A 131 -23.54 -1.91 -8.32
N ALA A 132 -23.04 -3.14 -8.06
CA ALA A 132 -21.98 -3.75 -8.84
C ALA A 132 -22.39 -3.99 -10.29
N GLU A 133 -23.59 -4.51 -10.51
CA GLU A 133 -24.13 -4.77 -11.85
C GLU A 133 -24.32 -3.49 -12.65
N LEU A 134 -24.98 -2.47 -12.06
CA LEU A 134 -25.22 -1.19 -12.72
C LEU A 134 -23.90 -0.49 -13.05
N THR A 135 -22.95 -0.45 -12.12
CA THR A 135 -21.67 0.24 -12.29
C THR A 135 -20.80 -0.46 -13.35
N SER A 136 -20.72 -1.79 -13.31
CA SER A 136 -19.92 -2.56 -14.28
C SER A 136 -20.48 -2.42 -15.69
N TYR A 137 -21.82 -2.53 -15.86
CA TYR A 137 -22.48 -2.33 -17.14
C TYR A 137 -22.31 -0.90 -17.66
N GLY A 138 -22.57 0.09 -16.81
CA GLY A 138 -22.49 1.52 -17.15
C GLY A 138 -21.07 1.94 -17.58
N LEU A 139 -20.04 1.48 -16.89
CA LEU A 139 -18.64 1.77 -17.25
C LEU A 139 -18.19 1.00 -18.50
N THR A 140 -18.61 -0.26 -18.66
CA THR A 140 -18.29 -1.06 -19.85
C THR A 140 -18.90 -0.48 -21.13
N SER A 141 -20.10 0.12 -21.04
CA SER A 141 -20.76 0.75 -22.17
C SER A 141 -20.03 2.02 -22.67
N LYS A 142 -19.24 2.66 -21.80
CA LYS A 142 -18.49 3.89 -22.10
C LYS A 142 -17.14 3.57 -22.77
N LYS A 143 -17.14 3.22 -24.06
CA LYS A 143 -15.96 2.80 -24.82
C LYS A 143 -14.76 3.75 -24.70
N ALA A 144 -14.97 5.05 -24.64
CA ALA A 144 -13.89 6.03 -24.49
C ALA A 144 -13.14 5.86 -23.17
N ILE A 145 -13.84 5.55 -22.07
CA ILE A 145 -13.24 5.28 -20.76
C ILE A 145 -12.43 3.99 -20.84
N THR A 146 -12.94 2.94 -21.45
CA THR A 146 -12.23 1.67 -21.62
C THR A 146 -10.93 1.84 -22.41
N VAL A 147 -10.97 2.52 -23.55
CA VAL A 147 -9.78 2.79 -24.37
C VAL A 147 -8.75 3.61 -23.58
N PHE A 148 -9.19 4.63 -22.86
CA PHE A 148 -8.32 5.45 -22.02
C PHE A 148 -7.66 4.62 -20.90
N LEU A 149 -8.42 3.78 -20.19
CA LEU A 149 -7.89 2.92 -19.13
C LEU A 149 -6.88 1.91 -19.68
N VAL A 150 -7.16 1.28 -20.81
CA VAL A 150 -6.22 0.33 -21.43
C VAL A 150 -4.91 1.04 -21.77
N HIS A 151 -4.97 2.24 -22.38
CA HIS A 151 -3.78 3.04 -22.68
C HIS A 151 -3.02 3.42 -21.39
N LEU A 152 -3.76 3.91 -20.38
CA LEU A 152 -3.18 4.33 -19.11
C LEU A 152 -2.44 3.18 -18.41
N LEU A 153 -3.02 1.99 -18.39
CA LEU A 153 -2.48 0.83 -17.67
C LEU A 153 -1.41 0.08 -18.44
N SER A 154 -1.51 0.00 -19.79
CA SER A 154 -0.60 -0.80 -20.61
C SER A 154 0.62 -0.01 -21.12
N ILE A 155 0.50 1.30 -21.27
CA ILE A 155 1.54 2.15 -21.89
C ILE A 155 2.04 3.18 -20.89
N PHE A 156 1.16 4.06 -20.42
CA PHE A 156 1.57 5.17 -19.55
C PHE A 156 2.13 4.66 -18.21
N CYS A 157 1.42 3.79 -17.50
CA CYS A 157 1.82 3.34 -16.17
C CYS A 157 3.18 2.65 -16.16
N PRO A 158 3.50 1.68 -17.05
CA PRO A 158 4.83 1.09 -17.11
C PRO A 158 5.93 2.10 -17.47
N SER A 159 5.67 3.00 -18.42
CA SER A 159 6.62 4.04 -18.82
C SER A 159 6.91 5.01 -17.68
N TYR A 160 5.87 5.49 -17.03
CA TYR A 160 6.01 6.40 -15.88
C TYR A 160 6.67 5.73 -14.68
N THR A 161 6.39 4.44 -14.43
CA THR A 161 7.08 3.63 -13.43
C THR A 161 8.58 3.62 -13.66
N LEU A 162 9.01 3.40 -14.92
CA LEU A 162 10.43 3.38 -15.28
C LEU A 162 11.07 4.75 -15.14
N THR A 163 10.38 5.81 -15.54
CA THR A 163 10.87 7.19 -15.37
C THR A 163 11.07 7.52 -13.90
N LEU A 164 10.07 7.27 -13.04
CA LEU A 164 10.18 7.47 -11.60
C LEU A 164 11.33 6.67 -10.98
N TYR A 165 11.47 5.40 -11.38
CA TYR A 165 12.57 4.55 -10.90
C TYR A 165 13.95 5.12 -11.29
N ASN A 166 14.12 5.57 -12.55
CA ASN A 166 15.39 6.11 -13.01
C ASN A 166 15.79 7.39 -12.26
N TYR A 167 14.83 8.29 -12.01
CA TYR A 167 15.07 9.52 -11.25
C TYR A 167 15.30 9.27 -9.76
N GLY A 168 14.57 8.32 -9.18
CA GLY A 168 14.63 8.00 -7.75
C GLY A 168 15.60 6.88 -7.37
N ARG A 169 16.39 6.38 -8.31
CA ARG A 169 17.19 5.15 -8.15
C ARG A 169 18.05 5.15 -6.88
N ALA A 170 18.72 6.27 -6.61
CA ALA A 170 19.60 6.38 -5.44
C ALA A 170 18.86 6.16 -4.11
N ASP A 171 17.63 6.69 -4.00
CA ASP A 171 16.80 6.53 -2.81
C ASP A 171 16.09 5.17 -2.76
N LEU A 172 15.64 4.67 -3.94
CA LEU A 172 14.88 3.43 -4.04
C LEU A 172 15.74 2.17 -3.86
N GLU A 173 17.01 2.19 -4.28
CA GLU A 173 17.95 1.06 -4.15
C GLU A 173 18.84 1.13 -2.92
N ARG A 174 18.70 2.19 -2.08
CA ARG A 174 19.45 2.27 -0.83
C ARG A 174 19.17 1.09 0.09
N GLN A 175 20.10 0.81 0.97
CA GLN A 175 19.94 -0.22 2.00
C GLN A 175 20.38 0.35 3.35
N GLU A 176 19.46 0.27 4.34
CA GLU A 176 19.72 0.69 5.72
C GLU A 176 19.61 -0.54 6.62
N PRO A 177 20.65 -0.85 7.41
CA PRO A 177 20.61 -2.00 8.29
C PRO A 177 19.66 -1.79 9.47
N PRO A 178 19.00 -2.86 9.94
CA PRO A 178 18.13 -2.78 11.11
C PRO A 178 18.95 -2.58 12.40
N LEU A 179 18.43 -1.73 13.29
CA LEU A 179 18.82 -1.68 14.69
C LEU A 179 17.80 -2.49 15.50
N ALA A 180 18.26 -3.53 16.19
CA ALA A 180 17.41 -4.39 16.99
C ALA A 180 17.80 -4.36 18.46
N THR A 181 16.80 -4.26 19.33
CA THR A 181 16.95 -4.28 20.79
C THR A 181 15.94 -5.26 21.40
N VAL A 182 16.36 -5.97 22.46
CA VAL A 182 15.50 -6.84 23.25
C VAL A 182 15.40 -6.29 24.67
N PHE A 183 14.18 -6.19 25.17
CA PHE A 183 13.89 -5.82 26.55
C PHE A 183 12.66 -6.58 27.07
N ALA A 184 12.43 -6.56 28.37
CA ALA A 184 11.29 -7.21 28.97
C ALA A 184 10.35 -6.24 29.65
N LEU A 185 9.06 -6.60 29.64
CA LEU A 185 8.01 -5.98 30.42
C LEU A 185 7.43 -7.04 31.36
N THR A 186 7.16 -6.65 32.62
CA THR A 186 6.58 -7.53 33.63
C THR A 186 5.18 -7.03 33.99
N PRO A 187 4.13 -7.40 33.20
CA PRO A 187 2.75 -6.96 33.49
C PRO A 187 2.20 -7.51 34.78
N SER A 188 2.68 -8.69 35.19
CA SER A 188 2.31 -9.34 36.46
C SER A 188 3.45 -10.26 36.94
N ALA A 189 3.38 -10.73 38.17
CA ALA A 189 4.35 -11.68 38.72
C ALA A 189 4.38 -13.04 37.96
N ALA A 190 3.30 -13.38 37.28
CA ALA A 190 3.17 -14.65 36.54
C ALA A 190 3.47 -14.53 35.05
N GLN A 191 3.74 -13.32 34.52
CA GLN A 191 3.89 -13.11 33.09
C GLN A 191 5.06 -12.18 32.78
N LEU A 192 5.92 -12.62 31.88
CA LEU A 192 7.01 -11.83 31.32
C LEU A 192 6.80 -11.69 29.80
N LEU A 193 6.86 -10.46 29.31
CA LEU A 193 6.78 -10.16 27.90
C LEU A 193 8.16 -9.77 27.37
N LEU A 194 8.76 -10.61 26.55
CA LEU A 194 9.97 -10.28 25.85
C LEU A 194 9.63 -9.47 24.59
N VAL A 195 10.27 -8.33 24.41
CA VAL A 195 10.00 -7.41 23.30
C VAL A 195 11.25 -7.27 22.46
N CYS A 196 11.17 -7.66 21.20
CA CYS A 196 12.15 -7.35 20.17
C CYS A 196 11.66 -6.14 19.37
N ARG A 197 12.32 -5.00 19.49
CA ARG A 197 12.08 -3.81 18.69
C ARG A 197 13.13 -3.72 17.62
N VAL A 198 12.69 -3.63 16.36
CA VAL A 198 13.55 -3.51 15.19
C VAL A 198 13.17 -2.25 14.45
N THR A 199 14.13 -1.37 14.18
CA THR A 199 13.86 -0.07 13.56
C THR A 199 15.01 0.37 12.66
N GLY A 200 14.76 1.37 11.80
CA GLY A 200 15.77 2.02 10.96
C GLY A 200 16.14 1.23 9.70
N PHE A 201 15.43 0.17 9.36
CA PHE A 201 15.76 -0.66 8.19
C PHE A 201 15.08 -0.19 6.91
N TYR A 202 15.76 -0.37 5.78
CA TYR A 202 15.26 -0.19 4.44
C TYR A 202 15.98 -1.16 3.48
N PRO A 203 15.27 -1.80 2.54
CA PRO A 203 13.86 -1.76 2.23
C PRO A 203 12.95 -2.43 3.29
N ARG A 204 11.64 -2.43 3.04
CA ARG A 204 10.59 -2.86 3.96
C ARG A 204 10.65 -4.34 4.35
N SER A 205 11.07 -5.21 3.43
CA SER A 205 11.05 -6.66 3.64
C SER A 205 12.06 -7.08 4.72
N ILE A 206 11.57 -7.71 5.79
CA ILE A 206 12.38 -8.16 6.92
C ILE A 206 11.80 -9.44 7.54
N SER A 207 12.66 -10.27 8.12
CA SER A 207 12.27 -11.45 8.91
C SER A 207 12.76 -11.29 10.34
N VAL A 208 11.83 -11.33 11.29
CA VAL A 208 12.09 -11.25 12.73
C VAL A 208 11.43 -12.44 13.41
N VAL A 209 12.23 -13.27 14.08
CA VAL A 209 11.75 -14.49 14.74
C VAL A 209 12.35 -14.60 16.13
N TRP A 210 11.58 -15.18 17.06
CA TRP A 210 12.09 -15.55 18.36
C TRP A 210 12.68 -16.96 18.34
N LEU A 211 13.77 -17.13 19.03
CA LEU A 211 14.40 -18.42 19.28
C LEU A 211 14.26 -18.76 20.78
N ARG A 212 13.88 -20.01 21.08
CA ARG A 212 13.93 -20.61 22.41
C ARG A 212 14.91 -21.77 22.33
N ASP A 213 15.98 -21.73 23.12
CA ASP A 213 17.08 -22.73 23.10
C ASP A 213 17.62 -22.98 21.69
N GLY A 214 17.71 -21.91 20.89
CA GLY A 214 18.19 -21.96 19.51
C GLY A 214 17.17 -22.41 18.46
N GLN A 215 15.97 -22.82 18.86
CA GLN A 215 14.89 -23.25 17.95
C GLN A 215 13.86 -22.13 17.76
N GLU A 216 13.36 -21.98 16.52
CA GLU A 216 12.31 -20.98 16.22
C GLU A 216 11.02 -21.25 17.00
N VAL A 217 10.51 -20.21 17.65
CA VAL A 217 9.20 -20.25 18.29
C VAL A 217 8.13 -20.20 17.20
N PRO A 218 7.25 -21.21 17.11
CA PRO A 218 6.21 -21.24 16.10
C PRO A 218 5.15 -20.15 16.35
N PRO A 219 4.44 -19.71 15.30
CA PRO A 219 3.29 -18.84 15.45
C PRO A 219 2.26 -19.41 16.43
N GLY A 220 1.74 -18.57 17.32
CA GLY A 220 0.77 -18.98 18.32
C GLY A 220 0.34 -17.79 19.19
N PRO A 221 -0.58 -18.01 20.14
CA PRO A 221 -1.16 -16.94 20.95
C PRO A 221 -0.17 -16.24 21.88
N ALA A 222 1.00 -16.86 22.16
CA ALA A 222 2.06 -16.25 22.94
C ALA A 222 2.96 -15.30 22.12
N LEU A 223 2.88 -15.33 20.79
CA LEU A 223 3.68 -14.53 19.89
C LEU A 223 2.82 -13.50 19.16
N ASN A 224 3.11 -12.22 19.36
CA ASN A 224 2.43 -11.13 18.68
C ASN A 224 3.47 -10.24 17.97
N THR A 225 3.43 -10.21 16.65
CA THR A 225 4.29 -9.34 15.83
C THR A 225 3.45 -8.27 15.16
N SER A 226 3.83 -7.01 15.32
CA SER A 226 3.16 -5.88 14.69
C SER A 226 3.27 -5.92 13.16
N ALA A 227 2.45 -5.13 12.48
CA ALA A 227 2.72 -4.75 11.11
C ALA A 227 4.06 -4.00 11.02
N ILE A 228 4.67 -4.00 9.82
CA ILE A 228 5.82 -3.15 9.51
C ILE A 228 5.30 -1.73 9.31
N LEU A 229 5.77 -0.78 10.13
CA LEU A 229 5.32 0.60 10.16
C LEU A 229 6.41 1.53 9.60
N PRO A 230 6.04 2.60 8.90
CA PRO A 230 7.00 3.57 8.38
C PRO A 230 7.51 4.50 9.48
N ASN A 231 8.78 4.91 9.39
CA ASN A 231 9.37 6.03 10.11
C ASN A 231 9.34 7.30 9.25
N ALA A 232 9.55 8.46 9.86
CA ALA A 232 9.56 9.74 9.16
C ALA A 232 10.73 9.90 8.17
N ASP A 233 11.83 9.21 8.39
CA ASP A 233 13.04 9.17 7.54
C ASP A 233 12.97 8.13 6.42
N LEU A 234 11.80 7.54 6.17
CA LEU A 234 11.52 6.53 5.14
C LEU A 234 12.20 5.17 5.40
N THR A 235 12.66 4.94 6.60
CA THR A 235 12.97 3.61 7.11
C THR A 235 11.71 2.99 7.74
N TYR A 236 11.83 1.77 8.19
CA TYR A 236 10.73 1.03 8.77
C TYR A 236 11.03 0.56 10.19
N GLN A 237 9.99 0.21 10.91
CA GLN A 237 10.07 -0.40 12.23
C GLN A 237 9.04 -1.51 12.39
N LEU A 238 9.33 -2.44 13.27
CA LEU A 238 8.38 -3.41 13.78
C LEU A 238 8.71 -3.80 15.22
N ARG A 239 7.72 -4.40 15.88
CA ARG A 239 7.85 -4.90 17.24
C ARG A 239 7.29 -6.31 17.31
N SER A 240 8.10 -7.23 17.83
CA SER A 240 7.67 -8.60 18.10
C SER A 240 7.68 -8.86 19.60
N VAL A 241 6.58 -9.38 20.14
CA VAL A 241 6.38 -9.63 21.58
C VAL A 241 6.15 -11.11 21.79
N LEU A 242 6.93 -11.72 22.66
CA LEU A 242 6.78 -13.11 23.08
C LEU A 242 6.41 -13.15 24.58
N ALA A 243 5.29 -13.74 24.90
CA ALA A 243 4.89 -14.01 26.28
C ALA A 243 5.56 -15.30 26.77
N VAL A 244 6.28 -15.20 27.88
CA VAL A 244 6.98 -16.32 28.51
C VAL A 244 6.68 -16.40 30.01
N VAL A 245 6.91 -17.56 30.61
CA VAL A 245 6.84 -17.73 32.06
C VAL A 245 8.14 -17.24 32.68
N PRO A 246 8.10 -16.38 33.70
CA PRO A 246 9.33 -15.97 34.40
C PRO A 246 10.09 -17.17 34.96
N HIS A 247 11.43 -17.16 34.78
CA HIS A 247 12.33 -18.18 35.30
C HIS A 247 12.05 -19.62 34.83
N ASP A 248 11.57 -19.78 33.58
CA ASP A 248 11.24 -21.09 32.99
C ASP A 248 12.51 -21.92 32.62
N GLY A 249 13.68 -21.35 32.79
CA GLY A 249 14.97 -22.03 32.55
C GLY A 249 15.37 -22.10 31.08
N HIS A 250 14.62 -21.49 30.17
CA HIS A 250 14.94 -21.42 28.75
C HIS A 250 15.77 -20.19 28.40
N SER A 251 16.59 -20.31 27.35
CA SER A 251 17.29 -19.19 26.74
C SER A 251 16.45 -18.61 25.59
N TYR A 252 16.41 -17.28 25.50
CA TYR A 252 15.66 -16.58 24.45
C TYR A 252 16.56 -15.65 23.66
N ALA A 253 16.31 -15.56 22.36
CA ALA A 253 16.98 -14.60 21.48
C ALA A 253 16.03 -14.15 20.36
N CYS A 254 16.19 -12.90 19.93
CA CYS A 254 15.54 -12.37 18.73
C CYS A 254 16.52 -12.48 17.56
N ARG A 255 16.10 -13.14 16.47
CA ARG A 255 16.88 -13.22 15.23
C ARG A 255 16.25 -12.36 14.15
N VAL A 256 17.06 -11.46 13.57
CA VAL A 256 16.68 -10.56 12.50
C VAL A 256 17.45 -10.87 11.24
N ARG A 257 16.74 -11.04 10.11
CA ARG A 257 17.31 -11.19 8.77
C ARG A 257 16.81 -10.07 7.89
N HIS A 258 17.72 -9.41 7.19
CA HIS A 258 17.41 -8.31 6.27
C HIS A 258 18.44 -8.30 5.13
N CYS A 259 18.04 -7.85 3.93
CA CYS A 259 18.92 -7.87 2.76
C CYS A 259 20.20 -7.04 2.96
N SER A 260 20.15 -5.92 3.71
CA SER A 260 21.32 -5.10 4.04
C SER A 260 22.40 -5.83 4.85
N LEU A 261 22.06 -6.95 5.50
CA LEU A 261 22.99 -7.78 6.27
C LEU A 261 23.64 -8.88 5.41
N GLY A 262 23.29 -8.99 4.13
CA GLY A 262 23.75 -10.05 3.25
C GLY A 262 23.32 -11.43 3.75
N THR A 263 24.27 -12.34 3.94
CA THR A 263 24.05 -13.70 4.44
C THR A 263 24.00 -13.79 5.97
N HIS A 264 24.30 -12.70 6.68
CA HIS A 264 24.32 -12.66 8.14
C HIS A 264 22.92 -12.39 8.72
N SER A 265 22.77 -12.69 10.00
CA SER A 265 21.60 -12.30 10.78
C SER A 265 22.06 -11.65 12.08
N LEU A 266 21.25 -10.70 12.56
CA LEU A 266 21.43 -10.21 13.93
C LEU A 266 20.82 -11.22 14.89
N LEU A 267 21.54 -11.53 15.96
CA LEU A 267 21.05 -12.36 17.05
C LEU A 267 21.19 -11.57 18.35
N ILE A 268 20.06 -11.21 18.93
CA ILE A 268 20.00 -10.39 20.15
C ILE A 268 19.48 -11.27 21.28
N PRO A 269 20.35 -11.71 22.19
CA PRO A 269 19.93 -12.54 23.31
C PRO A 269 19.14 -11.72 24.33
N TRP A 270 18.26 -12.41 25.06
CA TRP A 270 17.65 -11.96 26.28
C TRP A 270 18.39 -12.62 27.47
N GLY A 271 18.93 -11.83 28.38
CA GLY A 271 19.68 -12.27 29.59
C GLY A 271 21.07 -11.70 29.65
#